data_9a6bdb3f977ab0ce2958a94d5e9067d5
#
_entry.id   9a6bdb3f977ab0ce2958a94d5e9067d5
#
_cell.length_a   1.000
_cell.length_b   1.000
_cell.length_c   1.000
_cell.angle_alpha   90.00
_cell.angle_beta   90.00
_cell.angle_gamma   90.00
#
_symmetry.space_group_name_H-M   'P 1'
#
loop_
_entity.id
_entity.type
_entity.pdbx_description
1 polymer ?
#
loop_
_entity_poly.entity_id
_entity_poly.type
_entity_poly.pdbx_seq_one_letter_code
_entity_poly.pdbx_strand_id
1 'polypeptide(L)'
;MYNFICGGAVFVFGMVLAWRQGSIGLSSGGFRNLCLALGVFGFYFVLQAFLQYEAPLMDSAEQAEYVSTPESRAAVDPEQGYRGSIVDYVIMAGYFMVIVVLGMFFGRKMKSTEDFFFGGRRFAWWLIAFSMIATTIGSYSFLKYSSKGFQYGLSSTQTYSNDWMYFPLLLFCWLPILYFSRVMSIPEYFGKRFNSKVRFWATVCLLVYMVGYVGVNLFTMGKVLQHLLGWDIFVGAVVVALVSVSYVSRGGQSSVIMTDLFQGVMLLVTGFLILGLGIGYLGGFDVFWENLPGDSRKVFHNFNSDPDFPSVGIFWQDGLANSIMFGFLHQGTIMRYLSARSFKDCKKAVVTHLVVLMPLAACVVGGAGWLAKALANHGDLPSNMEANDSFYAATQLISQPGIFGLILAAMIAALMSTVDTLITAISAVWVNDVHKQYIKKDMTDRQALTVARLTAIAATLVGIIMVPVFMNFDSIYDAHGAFTAAVTPPLVVTFVFSLFWKRFTAKAALATMIIGLVAIAASFFVPSLITPFAHGVPMGDAGDGLFGGVKQYKFMRACYGLSVCTLVGVIVTFLTKPETNKDLTGLIWQKGYYRSLNID
;
A
#
# COMPACT_ATOMS: atom_id res chain seq x y z
N MET A 1 13.43 19.23 -6.37
CA MET A 1 14.30 18.83 -7.50
C MET A 1 14.38 17.32 -7.70
N TYR A 2 14.64 16.48 -6.66
CA TYR A 2 14.70 15.01 -6.78
C TYR A 2 13.39 14.39 -7.26
N ASN A 3 12.24 14.75 -6.67
CA ASN A 3 10.93 14.24 -7.08
C ASN A 3 10.63 14.56 -8.55
N PHE A 4 11.12 15.71 -9.04
CA PHE A 4 10.99 16.11 -10.42
C PHE A 4 11.83 15.28 -11.37
N ILE A 5 13.13 15.17 -11.11
CA ILE A 5 14.05 14.47 -12.01
C ILE A 5 13.71 12.97 -12.06
N CYS A 6 13.49 12.34 -10.91
CA CYS A 6 13.22 10.91 -10.87
C CYS A 6 11.77 10.58 -11.22
N GLY A 7 10.79 11.32 -10.70
CA GLY A 7 9.37 11.10 -11.00
C GLY A 7 9.05 11.44 -12.45
N GLY A 8 9.53 12.58 -12.93
CA GLY A 8 9.43 12.98 -14.32
C GLY A 8 10.16 12.02 -15.26
N ALA A 9 11.36 11.56 -14.90
CA ALA A 9 12.11 10.58 -15.69
C ALA A 9 11.39 9.23 -15.78
N VAL A 10 10.87 8.70 -14.67
CA VAL A 10 10.09 7.44 -14.67
C VAL A 10 8.81 7.60 -15.48
N PHE A 11 8.12 8.72 -15.33
CA PHE A 11 6.90 9.02 -16.09
C PHE A 11 7.18 9.16 -17.58
N VAL A 12 8.17 9.98 -17.98
CA VAL A 12 8.59 10.16 -19.38
C VAL A 12 9.11 8.86 -19.96
N PHE A 13 9.88 8.08 -19.21
CA PHE A 13 10.34 6.77 -19.63
C PHE A 13 9.17 5.82 -19.91
N GLY A 14 8.17 5.75 -19.02
CA GLY A 14 6.95 4.98 -19.25
C GLY A 14 6.17 5.44 -20.48
N MET A 15 6.07 6.76 -20.71
CA MET A 15 5.43 7.34 -21.91
C MET A 15 6.18 7.01 -23.19
N VAL A 16 7.51 7.13 -23.20
CA VAL A 16 8.36 6.76 -24.33
C VAL A 16 8.26 5.28 -24.65
N LEU A 17 8.23 4.42 -23.63
CA LEU A 17 8.03 3.00 -23.80
C LEU A 17 6.64 2.71 -24.39
N ALA A 18 5.59 3.37 -23.92
CA ALA A 18 4.23 3.24 -24.46
C ALA A 18 4.15 3.69 -25.92
N TRP A 19 4.75 4.85 -26.25
CA TRP A 19 4.79 5.38 -27.62
C TRP A 19 5.58 4.48 -28.57
N ARG A 20 6.72 3.96 -28.13
CA ARG A 20 7.56 3.04 -28.93
C ARG A 20 6.88 1.69 -29.18
N GLN A 21 6.04 1.22 -28.28
CA GLN A 21 5.29 -0.03 -28.50
C GLN A 21 4.17 0.12 -29.55
N GLY A 22 3.68 1.35 -29.75
CA GLY A 22 2.81 1.74 -30.88
C GLY A 22 1.50 0.98 -31.01
N SER A 23 1.06 0.21 -30.01
CA SER A 23 -0.17 -0.55 -30.11
C SER A 23 -0.46 -1.37 -28.86
N ILE A 24 -0.91 -0.70 -27.85
CA ILE A 24 -1.56 -1.41 -26.77
C ILE A 24 -3.06 -1.35 -27.07
N GLY A 25 -3.54 -2.06 -28.13
CA GLY A 25 -4.96 -2.29 -28.39
C GLY A 25 -5.96 -1.21 -27.95
N LEU A 26 -5.56 0.06 -27.99
CA LEU A 26 -6.41 1.20 -27.74
C LEU A 26 -6.80 1.76 -29.10
N SER A 27 -8.10 1.99 -29.31
CA SER A 27 -8.55 2.80 -30.43
C SER A 27 -7.79 4.13 -30.45
N SER A 28 -7.62 4.74 -31.61
CA SER A 28 -6.92 6.04 -31.74
C SER A 28 -7.45 7.11 -30.79
N GLY A 29 -8.76 7.08 -30.48
CA GLY A 29 -9.37 7.94 -29.47
C GLY A 29 -9.01 7.56 -28.03
N GLY A 30 -8.97 6.27 -27.70
CA GLY A 30 -8.57 5.81 -26.38
C GLY A 30 -7.09 6.07 -26.07
N PHE A 31 -6.21 5.93 -27.07
CA PHE A 31 -4.81 6.28 -26.94
C PHE A 31 -4.60 7.79 -26.75
N ARG A 32 -5.31 8.62 -27.52
CA ARG A 32 -5.27 10.08 -27.36
C ARG A 32 -5.74 10.52 -25.98
N ASN A 33 -6.85 9.96 -25.48
CA ASN A 33 -7.38 10.30 -24.15
C ASN A 33 -6.44 9.83 -23.04
N LEU A 34 -5.77 8.70 -23.19
CA LEU A 34 -4.76 8.25 -22.26
C LEU A 34 -3.52 9.14 -22.30
N CYS A 35 -3.04 9.55 -23.50
CA CYS A 35 -1.93 10.50 -23.63
C CYS A 35 -2.27 11.86 -23.02
N LEU A 36 -3.51 12.32 -23.15
CA LEU A 36 -3.98 13.55 -22.49
C LEU A 36 -4.00 13.38 -20.97
N ALA A 37 -4.54 12.29 -20.45
CA ALA A 37 -4.52 12.01 -19.01
C ALA A 37 -3.09 11.93 -18.49
N LEU A 38 -2.20 11.19 -19.17
CA LEU A 38 -0.80 11.10 -18.81
C LEU A 38 -0.06 12.44 -18.96
N GLY A 39 -0.46 13.29 -19.92
CA GLY A 39 0.03 14.66 -20.06
C GLY A 39 -0.37 15.54 -18.87
N VAL A 40 -1.62 15.42 -18.40
CA VAL A 40 -2.09 16.09 -17.17
C VAL A 40 -1.28 15.61 -15.96
N PHE A 41 -1.03 14.31 -15.84
CA PHE A 41 -0.18 13.78 -14.78
C PHE A 41 1.27 14.25 -14.88
N GLY A 42 1.86 14.29 -16.09
CA GLY A 42 3.19 14.85 -16.30
C GLY A 42 3.25 16.32 -15.90
N PHE A 43 2.25 17.10 -16.27
CA PHE A 43 2.11 18.49 -15.84
C PHE A 43 1.96 18.62 -14.31
N TYR A 44 1.20 17.72 -13.68
CA TYR A 44 1.09 17.65 -12.23
C TYR A 44 2.44 17.46 -11.55
N PHE A 45 3.28 16.52 -12.02
CA PHE A 45 4.63 16.33 -11.47
C PHE A 45 5.56 17.49 -11.73
N VAL A 46 5.44 18.16 -12.90
CA VAL A 46 6.17 19.39 -13.18
C VAL A 46 5.74 20.50 -12.23
N LEU A 47 4.44 20.67 -12.04
CA LEU A 47 3.88 21.64 -11.09
C LEU A 47 4.29 21.32 -9.65
N GLN A 48 4.25 20.07 -9.26
CA GLN A 48 4.72 19.61 -7.95
C GLN A 48 6.18 19.98 -7.71
N ALA A 49 7.04 19.74 -8.70
CA ALA A 49 8.45 20.07 -8.59
C ALA A 49 8.70 21.57 -8.53
N PHE A 50 7.95 22.33 -9.32
CA PHE A 50 8.03 23.79 -9.33
C PHE A 50 7.62 24.35 -7.96
N LEU A 51 6.49 23.91 -7.42
CA LEU A 51 5.99 24.33 -6.11
C LEU A 51 6.92 23.89 -4.97
N GLN A 52 7.53 22.70 -5.07
CA GLN A 52 8.54 22.25 -4.09
C GLN A 52 9.87 22.99 -4.19
N TYR A 53 10.22 23.46 -5.39
CA TYR A 53 11.45 24.24 -5.60
C TYR A 53 11.34 25.64 -4.98
N GLU A 54 10.18 26.26 -5.08
CA GLU A 54 9.92 27.60 -4.54
C GLU A 54 9.56 27.59 -3.05
N ALA A 55 9.13 26.42 -2.50
CA ALA A 55 8.87 26.30 -1.08
C ALA A 55 10.19 26.31 -0.28
N PRO A 56 10.40 27.28 0.61
CA PRO A 56 11.57 27.25 1.48
C PRO A 56 11.58 25.97 2.31
N LEU A 57 12.77 25.45 2.59
CA LEU A 57 12.94 24.42 3.61
C LEU A 57 12.53 25.04 4.94
N MET A 58 11.53 24.46 5.60
CA MET A 58 11.25 24.80 6.99
C MET A 58 12.43 24.34 7.84
N ASP A 59 12.95 25.21 8.66
CA ASP A 59 13.92 24.80 9.67
C ASP A 59 13.22 24.06 10.83
N SER A 60 14.00 23.43 11.72
CA SER A 60 13.45 22.66 12.82
C SER A 60 12.66 23.50 13.83
N ALA A 61 12.99 24.79 13.98
CA ALA A 61 12.29 25.69 14.87
C ALA A 61 10.97 26.16 14.28
N GLU A 62 10.98 26.54 13.00
CA GLU A 62 9.78 26.92 12.23
C GLU A 62 8.82 25.74 12.09
N GLN A 63 9.35 24.52 11.96
CA GLN A 63 8.56 23.30 11.90
C GLN A 63 7.93 22.94 13.25
N ALA A 64 8.64 23.15 14.36
CA ALA A 64 8.11 22.97 15.70
C ALA A 64 6.96 23.98 15.96
N GLU A 65 7.11 25.23 15.52
CA GLU A 65 6.04 26.24 15.62
C GLU A 65 4.84 25.89 14.72
N TYR A 66 5.09 25.35 13.53
CA TYR A 66 4.05 24.91 12.61
C TYR A 66 3.24 23.73 13.18
N VAL A 67 3.87 22.80 13.88
CA VAL A 67 3.23 21.61 14.47
C VAL A 67 2.62 21.94 15.83
N SER A 68 3.19 22.90 16.59
CA SER A 68 2.67 23.39 17.86
C SER A 68 1.70 24.54 17.63
N THR A 69 0.47 24.37 18.05
CA THR A 69 -0.55 25.44 17.99
C THR A 69 -0.65 26.19 19.32
N PRO A 70 -1.07 27.48 19.29
CA PRO A 70 -1.17 28.30 20.51
C PRO A 70 -2.25 27.80 21.49
N GLU A 71 -2.12 28.28 22.69
CA GLU A 71 -2.84 27.97 23.92
C GLU A 71 -4.28 27.44 23.82
N SER A 72 -4.51 26.32 24.48
CA SER A 72 -5.77 25.58 24.51
C SER A 72 -6.90 26.33 25.23
N ARG A 73 -8.05 26.44 24.60
CA ARG A 73 -9.33 26.52 25.32
C ARG A 73 -9.65 25.11 25.84
N ALA A 74 -10.34 25.05 26.97
CA ALA A 74 -10.57 23.84 27.77
C ALA A 74 -10.66 22.53 26.97
N ALA A 75 -9.71 21.63 27.25
CA ALA A 75 -9.60 20.34 26.58
C ALA A 75 -10.90 19.54 26.75
N VAL A 76 -11.48 19.09 25.65
CA VAL A 76 -12.41 17.95 25.71
C VAL A 76 -11.54 16.75 26.10
N ASP A 77 -11.79 16.21 27.29
CA ASP A 77 -11.12 15.04 27.81
C ASP A 77 -11.36 13.88 26.82
N PRO A 78 -10.33 13.30 26.21
CA PRO A 78 -10.51 12.17 25.29
C PRO A 78 -11.25 10.98 25.95
N GLU A 79 -11.22 10.89 27.29
CA GLU A 79 -11.99 9.88 28.04
C GLU A 79 -13.50 10.16 28.06
N GLN A 80 -13.93 11.38 27.76
CA GLN A 80 -15.37 11.78 27.74
C GLN A 80 -15.98 11.72 26.32
N GLY A 81 -15.21 11.32 25.29
CA GLY A 81 -15.69 11.16 23.91
C GLY A 81 -16.80 10.10 23.78
N TYR A 82 -17.59 10.23 22.71
CA TYR A 82 -18.66 9.27 22.41
C TYR A 82 -18.10 7.86 22.20
N ARG A 83 -18.47 6.91 23.06
CA ARG A 83 -18.00 5.51 23.05
C ARG A 83 -18.95 4.52 22.36
N GLY A 84 -19.95 5.02 21.66
CA GLY A 84 -20.95 4.23 20.97
C GLY A 84 -22.17 3.87 21.82
N SER A 85 -23.28 3.64 21.13
CA SER A 85 -24.57 3.21 21.67
C SER A 85 -24.87 1.77 21.27
N ILE A 86 -25.92 1.17 21.78
CA ILE A 86 -26.44 -0.12 21.36
C ILE A 86 -26.65 -0.14 19.83
N VAL A 87 -27.10 0.97 19.24
CA VAL A 87 -27.33 1.11 17.80
C VAL A 87 -26.04 0.90 17.03
N ASP A 88 -24.93 1.47 17.49
CA ASP A 88 -23.62 1.36 16.86
C ASP A 88 -23.09 -0.08 16.87
N TYR A 89 -23.24 -0.78 17.99
CA TYR A 89 -22.88 -2.19 18.12
C TYR A 89 -23.75 -3.09 17.22
N VAL A 90 -25.06 -2.77 17.09
CA VAL A 90 -25.97 -3.50 16.19
C VAL A 90 -25.55 -3.30 14.72
N ILE A 91 -25.16 -2.08 14.33
CA ILE A 91 -24.64 -1.79 12.97
C ILE A 91 -23.36 -2.57 12.72
N MET A 92 -22.42 -2.57 13.66
CA MET A 92 -21.17 -3.33 13.56
C MET A 92 -21.43 -4.84 13.44
N ALA A 93 -22.28 -5.40 14.30
CA ALA A 93 -22.65 -6.81 14.25
C ALA A 93 -23.37 -7.17 12.93
N GLY A 94 -24.26 -6.29 12.47
CA GLY A 94 -24.93 -6.40 11.17
C GLY A 94 -23.94 -6.40 10.01
N TYR A 95 -22.93 -5.54 10.04
CA TYR A 95 -21.84 -5.53 9.07
C TYR A 95 -21.10 -6.89 9.04
N PHE A 96 -20.65 -7.40 10.19
CA PHE A 96 -19.98 -8.70 10.26
C PHE A 96 -20.85 -9.83 9.69
N MET A 97 -22.14 -9.83 10.04
CA MET A 97 -23.08 -10.83 9.50
C MET A 97 -23.18 -10.75 7.97
N VAL A 98 -23.36 -9.56 7.43
CA VAL A 98 -23.47 -9.34 5.97
C VAL A 98 -22.20 -9.81 5.27
N ILE A 99 -21.00 -9.45 5.75
CA ILE A 99 -19.73 -9.84 5.14
C ILE A 99 -19.51 -11.35 5.17
N VAL A 100 -19.76 -12.00 6.31
CA VAL A 100 -19.63 -13.46 6.42
C VAL A 100 -20.61 -14.16 5.48
N VAL A 101 -21.86 -13.72 5.43
CA VAL A 101 -22.88 -14.30 4.52
C VAL A 101 -22.51 -14.12 3.06
N LEU A 102 -22.11 -12.91 2.64
CA LEU A 102 -21.64 -12.63 1.29
C LEU A 102 -20.41 -13.47 0.95
N GLY A 103 -19.40 -13.47 1.81
CA GLY A 103 -18.17 -14.24 1.59
C GLY A 103 -18.45 -15.74 1.45
N MET A 104 -19.27 -16.31 2.31
CA MET A 104 -19.65 -17.72 2.22
C MET A 104 -20.53 -18.03 0.99
N PHE A 105 -21.44 -17.13 0.62
CA PHE A 105 -22.31 -17.30 -0.53
C PHE A 105 -21.52 -17.37 -1.84
N PHE A 106 -20.64 -16.42 -2.07
CA PHE A 106 -19.80 -16.40 -3.28
C PHE A 106 -18.70 -17.47 -3.28
N GLY A 107 -18.33 -18.00 -2.11
CA GLY A 107 -17.36 -19.08 -1.94
C GLY A 107 -17.89 -20.50 -2.24
N ARG A 108 -19.19 -20.69 -2.43
CA ARG A 108 -19.81 -22.04 -2.55
C ARG A 108 -19.42 -22.81 -3.83
N LYS A 109 -18.95 -22.16 -4.87
CA LYS A 109 -18.72 -22.75 -6.21
C LYS A 109 -17.24 -23.03 -6.53
N MET A 110 -16.37 -23.10 -5.53
CA MET A 110 -14.93 -23.33 -5.75
C MET A 110 -14.64 -24.78 -6.07
N LYS A 111 -14.19 -25.06 -7.30
CA LYS A 111 -13.86 -26.42 -7.78
C LYS A 111 -12.39 -26.60 -8.12
N SER A 112 -11.69 -25.54 -8.47
CA SER A 112 -10.30 -25.57 -8.91
C SER A 112 -9.42 -24.56 -8.17
N THR A 113 -8.11 -24.71 -8.29
CA THR A 113 -7.14 -23.71 -7.81
C THR A 113 -7.28 -22.38 -8.58
N GLU A 114 -7.67 -22.41 -9.84
CA GLU A 114 -7.94 -21.21 -10.64
C GLU A 114 -9.15 -20.44 -10.11
N ASP A 115 -10.23 -21.17 -9.73
CA ASP A 115 -11.37 -20.54 -9.06
C ASP A 115 -10.97 -19.91 -7.74
N PHE A 116 -10.14 -20.60 -6.94
CA PHE A 116 -9.76 -20.14 -5.62
C PHE A 116 -8.83 -18.91 -5.66
N PHE A 117 -7.82 -18.89 -6.55
CA PHE A 117 -6.81 -17.81 -6.59
C PHE A 117 -7.15 -16.68 -7.56
N PHE A 118 -7.91 -16.94 -8.63
CA PHE A 118 -8.23 -15.94 -9.66
C PHE A 118 -9.72 -15.78 -9.90
N GLY A 119 -10.57 -16.40 -9.08
CA GLY A 119 -12.01 -16.32 -9.20
C GLY A 119 -12.56 -16.77 -10.55
N GLY A 120 -11.84 -17.68 -11.25
CA GLY A 120 -12.19 -18.19 -12.58
C GLY A 120 -12.06 -17.13 -13.69
N ARG A 121 -11.32 -16.04 -13.48
CA ARG A 121 -11.06 -14.96 -14.46
C ARG A 121 -12.33 -14.39 -15.11
N ARG A 122 -13.36 -14.08 -14.33
CA ARG A 122 -14.70 -13.69 -14.82
C ARG A 122 -15.15 -12.31 -14.37
N PHE A 123 -14.33 -11.58 -13.61
CA PHE A 123 -14.73 -10.32 -13.01
C PHE A 123 -14.63 -9.15 -13.99
N ALA A 124 -15.64 -8.26 -13.93
CA ALA A 124 -15.67 -7.02 -14.69
C ALA A 124 -14.70 -5.99 -14.07
N TRP A 125 -14.23 -5.04 -14.87
CA TRP A 125 -13.24 -4.03 -14.49
C TRP A 125 -13.60 -3.22 -13.25
N TRP A 126 -14.86 -2.85 -13.09
CA TRP A 126 -15.31 -2.03 -11.96
C TRP A 126 -15.28 -2.80 -10.63
N LEU A 127 -15.62 -4.10 -10.64
CA LEU A 127 -15.49 -4.96 -9.46
C LEU A 127 -14.02 -5.04 -9.00
N ILE A 128 -13.12 -5.20 -9.96
CA ILE A 128 -11.67 -5.26 -9.67
C ILE A 128 -11.18 -3.90 -9.16
N ALA A 129 -11.61 -2.78 -9.75
CA ALA A 129 -11.21 -1.45 -9.33
C ALA A 129 -11.64 -1.16 -7.88
N PHE A 130 -12.88 -1.48 -7.50
CA PHE A 130 -13.36 -1.33 -6.12
C PHE A 130 -12.69 -2.32 -5.16
N SER A 131 -12.42 -3.55 -5.57
CA SER A 131 -11.65 -4.49 -4.76
C SER A 131 -10.21 -4.01 -4.56
N MET A 132 -9.61 -3.39 -5.59
CA MET A 132 -8.28 -2.80 -5.48
C MET A 132 -8.22 -1.66 -4.48
N ILE A 133 -9.19 -0.71 -4.54
CA ILE A 133 -9.17 0.42 -3.60
C ILE A 133 -9.42 -0.04 -2.16
N ALA A 134 -10.34 -0.99 -1.94
CA ALA A 134 -10.59 -1.58 -0.63
C ALA A 134 -9.32 -2.23 -0.05
N THR A 135 -8.52 -2.89 -0.90
CA THR A 135 -7.25 -3.52 -0.50
C THR A 135 -6.13 -2.50 -0.23
N THR A 136 -6.10 -1.41 -1.01
CA THR A 136 -5.07 -0.37 -0.89
C THR A 136 -5.26 0.47 0.38
N ILE A 137 -6.51 0.70 0.78
CA ILE A 137 -6.86 1.45 1.98
C ILE A 137 -7.15 0.48 3.13
N GLY A 138 -6.17 0.20 3.96
CA GLY A 138 -6.39 -0.50 5.24
C GLY A 138 -6.82 0.48 6.35
N SER A 139 -7.26 -0.06 7.49
CA SER A 139 -7.57 0.78 8.68
C SER A 139 -6.36 1.60 9.13
N TYR A 140 -5.15 1.06 8.98
CA TYR A 140 -3.91 1.79 9.25
C TYR A 140 -3.77 3.04 8.37
N SER A 141 -4.35 3.05 7.17
CA SER A 141 -4.32 4.21 6.28
C SER A 141 -5.09 5.39 6.86
N PHE A 142 -6.27 5.14 7.43
CA PHE A 142 -7.05 6.19 8.08
C PHE A 142 -6.29 6.82 9.26
N LEU A 143 -5.73 6.01 10.14
CA LEU A 143 -4.99 6.51 11.30
C LEU A 143 -3.68 7.18 10.90
N LYS A 144 -2.89 6.49 10.09
CA LYS A 144 -1.59 6.95 9.60
C LYS A 144 -1.68 8.29 8.87
N TYR A 145 -2.62 8.41 7.94
CA TYR A 145 -2.72 9.63 7.11
C TYR A 145 -3.54 10.72 7.76
N SER A 146 -4.46 10.42 8.67
CA SER A 146 -5.07 11.43 9.52
C SER A 146 -4.06 12.07 10.46
N SER A 147 -3.18 11.28 11.09
CA SER A 147 -2.07 11.80 11.89
C SER A 147 -1.19 12.76 11.08
N LYS A 148 -0.80 12.36 9.86
CA LYS A 148 -0.02 13.23 8.98
C LYS A 148 -0.84 14.40 8.39
N GLY A 149 -2.13 14.22 8.19
CA GLY A 149 -3.06 15.30 7.83
C GLY A 149 -3.18 16.37 8.91
N PHE A 150 -3.20 15.96 10.17
CA PHE A 150 -3.19 16.87 11.31
C PHE A 150 -1.89 17.67 11.42
N GLN A 151 -0.74 16.99 11.26
CA GLN A 151 0.58 17.62 11.35
C GLN A 151 0.89 18.51 10.13
N TYR A 152 0.70 18.01 8.92
CA TYR A 152 1.22 18.58 7.66
C TYR A 152 0.12 19.01 6.67
N GLY A 153 -1.13 18.97 7.08
CA GLY A 153 -2.27 19.40 6.25
C GLY A 153 -2.39 18.60 4.94
N LEU A 154 -2.69 19.31 3.85
CA LEU A 154 -2.90 18.71 2.53
C LEU A 154 -1.63 18.03 1.97
N SER A 155 -0.43 18.36 2.48
CA SER A 155 0.82 17.71 2.08
C SER A 155 0.86 16.21 2.43
N SER A 156 0.02 15.75 3.36
CA SER A 156 -0.14 14.33 3.65
C SER A 156 -0.57 13.49 2.44
N THR A 157 -1.21 14.10 1.44
CA THR A 157 -1.62 13.42 0.19
C THR A 157 -0.46 13.00 -0.70
N GLN A 158 0.76 13.53 -0.47
CA GLN A 158 1.96 13.16 -1.25
C GLN A 158 2.23 11.66 -1.22
N THR A 159 1.93 10.99 -0.12
CA THR A 159 2.14 9.55 0.04
C THR A 159 1.33 8.72 -0.96
N TYR A 160 0.12 9.15 -1.33
CA TYR A 160 -0.70 8.49 -2.35
C TYR A 160 -0.45 9.02 -3.75
N SER A 161 -0.20 10.33 -3.90
CA SER A 161 0.03 10.92 -5.21
C SER A 161 1.34 10.44 -5.85
N ASN A 162 2.33 10.03 -5.07
CA ASN A 162 3.56 9.43 -5.57
C ASN A 162 3.32 8.10 -6.34
N ASP A 163 2.23 7.39 -6.10
CA ASP A 163 1.86 6.17 -6.82
C ASP A 163 1.66 6.40 -8.32
N TRP A 164 1.36 7.63 -8.73
CA TRP A 164 1.16 7.97 -10.14
C TRP A 164 2.43 7.89 -10.98
N MET A 165 3.61 7.96 -10.37
CA MET A 165 4.89 7.85 -11.10
C MET A 165 5.06 6.53 -11.82
N TYR A 166 4.67 5.43 -11.19
CA TYR A 166 4.84 4.10 -11.76
C TYR A 166 3.66 3.62 -12.62
N PHE A 167 2.55 4.37 -12.62
CA PHE A 167 1.35 3.99 -13.37
C PHE A 167 1.62 3.65 -14.84
N PRO A 168 2.41 4.44 -15.62
CA PRO A 168 2.73 4.08 -17.00
C PRO A 168 3.53 2.78 -17.10
N LEU A 169 4.45 2.52 -16.17
CA LEU A 169 5.25 1.30 -16.14
C LEU A 169 4.36 0.08 -15.84
N LEU A 170 3.44 0.23 -14.88
CA LEU A 170 2.47 -0.81 -14.56
C LEU A 170 1.60 -1.13 -15.78
N LEU A 171 0.94 -0.12 -16.35
CA LEU A 171 -0.04 -0.29 -17.41
C LEU A 171 0.57 -0.81 -18.72
N PHE A 172 1.73 -0.28 -19.10
CA PHE A 172 2.32 -0.52 -20.42
C PHE A 172 3.43 -1.56 -20.43
N CYS A 173 4.09 -1.79 -19.30
CA CYS A 173 5.22 -2.70 -19.26
C CYS A 173 4.90 -3.99 -18.50
N TRP A 174 4.41 -3.89 -17.28
CA TRP A 174 4.23 -5.05 -16.43
C TRP A 174 2.92 -5.80 -16.64
N LEU A 175 1.81 -5.09 -16.68
CA LEU A 175 0.49 -5.69 -16.78
C LEU A 175 0.31 -6.60 -18.01
N PRO A 176 0.81 -6.22 -19.21
CA PRO A 176 0.79 -7.11 -20.37
C PRO A 176 1.62 -8.38 -20.15
N ILE A 177 2.86 -8.25 -19.63
CA ILE A 177 3.72 -9.41 -19.34
C ILE A 177 3.00 -10.36 -18.39
N LEU A 178 2.48 -9.83 -17.29
CA LEU A 178 1.77 -10.58 -16.29
C LEU A 178 0.56 -11.32 -16.86
N TYR A 179 -0.29 -10.61 -17.60
CA TYR A 179 -1.54 -11.15 -18.14
C TYR A 179 -1.30 -12.25 -19.18
N PHE A 180 -0.34 -12.07 -20.09
CA PHE A 180 -0.07 -13.01 -21.19
C PHE A 180 0.89 -14.14 -20.85
N SER A 181 1.84 -13.94 -19.93
CA SER A 181 2.72 -15.03 -19.46
C SER A 181 1.99 -16.08 -18.61
N ARG A 182 0.76 -15.76 -18.16
CA ARG A 182 -0.08 -16.65 -17.35
C ARG A 182 0.63 -17.20 -16.11
N VAL A 183 1.53 -16.42 -15.52
CA VAL A 183 2.15 -16.76 -14.25
C VAL A 183 1.10 -16.73 -13.13
N MET A 184 1.17 -17.68 -12.23
CA MET A 184 0.25 -17.78 -11.10
C MET A 184 0.75 -17.01 -9.87
N SER A 185 2.05 -16.72 -9.83
CA SER A 185 2.68 -16.02 -8.71
C SER A 185 3.88 -15.19 -9.17
N ILE A 186 4.22 -14.18 -8.38
CA ILE A 186 5.42 -13.37 -8.60
C ILE A 186 6.71 -14.21 -8.52
N PRO A 187 6.90 -15.12 -7.54
CA PRO A 187 8.07 -15.98 -7.55
C PRO A 187 8.16 -16.89 -8.78
N GLU A 188 7.03 -17.35 -9.33
CA GLU A 188 7.01 -18.11 -10.59
C GLU A 188 7.57 -17.30 -11.76
N TYR A 189 7.23 -15.99 -11.84
CA TYR A 189 7.84 -15.10 -12.83
C TYR A 189 9.36 -15.09 -12.72
N PHE A 190 9.90 -14.93 -11.52
CA PHE A 190 11.35 -14.98 -11.30
C PHE A 190 11.94 -16.36 -11.65
N GLY A 191 11.23 -17.44 -11.38
CA GLY A 191 11.61 -18.79 -11.79
C GLY A 191 11.70 -18.95 -13.30
N LYS A 192 10.68 -18.46 -14.03
CA LYS A 192 10.66 -18.46 -15.51
C LYS A 192 11.74 -17.54 -16.09
N ARG A 193 11.94 -16.36 -15.49
CA ARG A 193 12.94 -15.38 -15.94
C ARG A 193 14.37 -15.85 -15.66
N PHE A 194 14.63 -16.49 -14.54
CA PHE A 194 15.96 -16.92 -14.08
C PHE A 194 16.00 -18.44 -13.85
N ASN A 195 15.86 -18.87 -12.61
CA ASN A 195 15.92 -20.29 -12.22
C ASN A 195 15.22 -20.53 -10.87
N SER A 196 15.20 -21.80 -10.42
CA SER A 196 14.54 -22.20 -9.16
C SER A 196 15.17 -21.57 -7.91
N LYS A 197 16.47 -21.27 -7.90
CA LYS A 197 17.14 -20.62 -6.76
C LYS A 197 16.65 -19.18 -6.58
N VAL A 198 16.54 -18.43 -7.67
CA VAL A 198 15.99 -17.05 -7.65
C VAL A 198 14.50 -17.08 -7.25
N ARG A 199 13.73 -18.05 -7.76
CA ARG A 199 12.34 -18.28 -7.35
C ARG A 199 12.22 -18.51 -5.85
N PHE A 200 13.09 -19.36 -5.28
CA PHE A 200 13.09 -19.64 -3.83
C PHE A 200 13.31 -18.38 -2.99
N TRP A 201 14.36 -17.59 -3.30
CA TRP A 201 14.65 -16.37 -2.55
C TRP A 201 13.58 -15.29 -2.74
N ALA A 202 13.02 -15.16 -3.93
CA ALA A 202 11.87 -14.28 -4.17
C ALA A 202 10.64 -14.73 -3.36
N THR A 203 10.40 -16.04 -3.23
CA THR A 203 9.34 -16.60 -2.38
C THR A 203 9.56 -16.23 -0.92
N VAL A 204 10.78 -16.39 -0.40
CA VAL A 204 11.12 -16.04 0.98
C VAL A 204 10.88 -14.55 1.24
N CYS A 205 11.44 -13.67 0.41
CA CYS A 205 11.25 -12.22 0.54
C CYS A 205 9.77 -11.82 0.52
N LEU A 206 9.01 -12.38 -0.42
CA LEU A 206 7.60 -12.05 -0.58
C LEU A 206 6.75 -12.57 0.59
N LEU A 207 7.01 -13.78 1.08
CA LEU A 207 6.30 -14.33 2.26
C LEU A 207 6.62 -13.53 3.52
N VAL A 208 7.88 -13.17 3.76
CA VAL A 208 8.26 -12.31 4.90
C VAL A 208 7.52 -10.98 4.84
N TYR A 209 7.49 -10.34 3.67
CA TYR A 209 6.73 -9.10 3.47
C TYR A 209 5.24 -9.28 3.77
N MET A 210 4.59 -10.28 3.17
CA MET A 210 3.14 -10.45 3.33
C MET A 210 2.74 -10.85 4.75
N VAL A 211 3.49 -11.73 5.40
CA VAL A 211 3.22 -12.17 6.78
C VAL A 211 3.40 -11.01 7.77
N GLY A 212 4.49 -10.24 7.66
CA GLY A 212 4.68 -9.06 8.48
C GLY A 212 3.57 -8.03 8.27
N TYR A 213 3.12 -7.88 7.03
CA TYR A 213 2.03 -6.96 6.71
C TYR A 213 0.67 -7.39 7.31
N VAL A 214 0.39 -8.70 7.43
CA VAL A 214 -0.77 -9.22 8.18
C VAL A 214 -0.67 -8.79 9.65
N GLY A 215 0.50 -8.95 10.28
CA GLY A 215 0.74 -8.57 11.67
C GLY A 215 0.51 -7.08 11.92
N VAL A 216 1.08 -6.20 11.07
CA VAL A 216 0.86 -4.72 11.15
C VAL A 216 -0.62 -4.38 11.06
N ASN A 217 -1.35 -4.98 10.12
CA ASN A 217 -2.77 -4.70 9.94
C ASN A 217 -3.61 -5.16 11.14
N LEU A 218 -3.35 -6.37 11.67
CA LEU A 218 -4.05 -6.87 12.84
C LEU A 218 -3.76 -6.03 14.10
N PHE A 219 -2.50 -5.63 14.30
CA PHE A 219 -2.11 -4.69 15.36
C PHE A 219 -2.87 -3.37 15.26
N THR A 220 -2.91 -2.78 14.06
CA THR A 220 -3.62 -1.51 13.84
C THR A 220 -5.10 -1.64 14.17
N MET A 221 -5.74 -2.75 13.79
CA MET A 221 -7.14 -2.96 14.13
C MET A 221 -7.34 -3.13 15.64
N GLY A 222 -6.46 -3.83 16.31
CA GLY A 222 -6.49 -3.92 17.75
C GLY A 222 -6.48 -2.52 18.39
N LYS A 223 -5.58 -1.63 17.92
CA LYS A 223 -5.54 -0.21 18.35
C LYS A 223 -6.84 0.53 18.06
N VAL A 224 -7.43 0.38 16.87
CA VAL A 224 -8.73 1.00 16.53
C VAL A 224 -9.80 0.57 17.51
N LEU A 225 -9.94 -0.73 17.74
CA LEU A 225 -10.96 -1.27 18.65
C LEU A 225 -10.70 -0.89 20.11
N GLN A 226 -9.44 -0.77 20.52
CA GLN A 226 -9.08 -0.27 21.85
C GLN A 226 -9.56 1.17 22.06
N HIS A 227 -9.23 2.07 21.13
CA HIS A 227 -9.59 3.50 21.27
C HIS A 227 -11.09 3.74 21.14
N LEU A 228 -11.78 3.01 20.25
CA LEU A 228 -13.20 3.25 19.99
C LEU A 228 -14.12 2.45 20.92
N LEU A 229 -13.74 1.24 21.32
CA LEU A 229 -14.58 0.32 22.10
C LEU A 229 -14.00 -0.03 23.47
N GLY A 230 -12.76 0.36 23.77
CA GLY A 230 -12.06 -0.03 24.99
C GLY A 230 -11.62 -1.49 25.04
N TRP A 231 -11.58 -2.20 23.90
CA TRP A 231 -11.15 -3.59 23.86
C TRP A 231 -9.64 -3.69 24.00
N ASP A 232 -9.16 -4.81 24.55
CA ASP A 232 -7.74 -5.13 24.50
C ASP A 232 -7.28 -5.32 23.03
N ILE A 233 -6.07 -4.79 22.69
CA ILE A 233 -5.52 -4.79 21.33
C ILE A 233 -5.45 -6.22 20.77
N PHE A 234 -4.97 -7.16 21.56
CA PHE A 234 -4.80 -8.54 21.12
C PHE A 234 -6.16 -9.23 20.92
N VAL A 235 -7.12 -9.00 21.83
CA VAL A 235 -8.49 -9.54 21.71
C VAL A 235 -9.17 -9.01 20.43
N GLY A 236 -9.09 -7.71 20.19
CA GLY A 236 -9.66 -7.09 18.98
C GLY A 236 -9.05 -7.67 17.70
N ALA A 237 -7.73 -7.81 17.66
CA ALA A 237 -7.01 -8.42 16.53
C ALA A 237 -7.45 -9.87 16.28
N VAL A 238 -7.59 -10.68 17.34
CA VAL A 238 -8.02 -12.09 17.25
C VAL A 238 -9.44 -12.20 16.71
N VAL A 239 -10.39 -11.40 17.23
CA VAL A 239 -11.79 -11.44 16.77
C VAL A 239 -11.89 -11.17 15.27
N VAL A 240 -11.26 -10.08 14.81
CA VAL A 240 -11.30 -9.73 13.38
C VAL A 240 -10.60 -10.77 12.52
N ALA A 241 -9.45 -11.29 12.96
CA ALA A 241 -8.72 -12.33 12.24
C ALA A 241 -9.56 -13.61 12.07
N LEU A 242 -10.28 -14.04 13.12
CA LEU A 242 -11.17 -15.20 13.08
C LEU A 242 -12.35 -15.00 12.13
N VAL A 243 -12.94 -13.82 12.11
CA VAL A 243 -14.02 -13.50 11.16
C VAL A 243 -13.49 -13.55 9.72
N SER A 244 -12.36 -12.90 9.43
CA SER A 244 -11.73 -12.90 8.10
C SER A 244 -11.44 -14.33 7.62
N VAL A 245 -10.73 -15.13 8.41
CA VAL A 245 -10.34 -16.48 7.98
C VAL A 245 -11.54 -17.41 7.78
N SER A 246 -12.66 -17.16 8.47
CA SER A 246 -13.86 -18.02 8.40
C SER A 246 -14.45 -18.10 7.00
N TYR A 247 -14.47 -17.03 6.23
CA TYR A 247 -15.01 -17.00 4.86
C TYR A 247 -13.92 -17.05 3.78
N VAL A 248 -12.74 -16.44 4.02
CA VAL A 248 -11.63 -16.46 3.06
C VAL A 248 -11.12 -17.88 2.82
N SER A 249 -10.96 -18.68 3.88
CA SER A 249 -10.51 -20.08 3.74
C SER A 249 -11.44 -20.94 2.90
N ARG A 250 -12.73 -20.58 2.79
CA ARG A 250 -13.72 -21.33 1.98
C ARG A 250 -13.84 -20.76 0.57
N GLY A 251 -13.85 -19.45 0.43
CA GLY A 251 -14.25 -18.77 -0.78
C GLY A 251 -13.13 -18.19 -1.64
N GLY A 252 -11.90 -18.13 -1.13
CA GLY A 252 -10.75 -17.58 -1.87
C GLY A 252 -11.04 -16.23 -2.52
N GLN A 253 -10.44 -15.98 -3.68
CA GLN A 253 -10.48 -14.70 -4.39
C GLN A 253 -11.89 -14.24 -4.79
N SER A 254 -12.81 -15.17 -5.07
CA SER A 254 -14.18 -14.78 -5.41
C SER A 254 -14.92 -14.18 -4.23
N SER A 255 -14.76 -14.75 -3.03
CA SER A 255 -15.31 -14.15 -1.81
C SER A 255 -14.68 -12.78 -1.56
N VAL A 256 -13.35 -12.70 -1.65
CA VAL A 256 -12.60 -11.47 -1.38
C VAL A 256 -13.05 -10.34 -2.32
N ILE A 257 -13.09 -10.53 -3.65
CA ILE A 257 -13.51 -9.48 -4.59
C ILE A 257 -14.94 -9.00 -4.32
N MET A 258 -15.84 -9.90 -3.94
CA MET A 258 -17.24 -9.54 -3.71
C MET A 258 -17.46 -8.86 -2.36
N THR A 259 -16.74 -9.26 -1.31
CA THR A 259 -16.75 -8.54 -0.04
C THR A 259 -16.05 -7.18 -0.16
N ASP A 260 -14.93 -7.12 -0.89
CA ASP A 260 -14.20 -5.88 -1.15
C ASP A 260 -15.03 -4.81 -1.86
N LEU A 261 -15.91 -5.21 -2.78
CA LEU A 261 -16.81 -4.26 -3.44
C LEU A 261 -17.66 -3.51 -2.39
N PHE A 262 -18.27 -4.25 -1.48
CA PHE A 262 -19.08 -3.66 -0.42
C PHE A 262 -18.21 -2.82 0.53
N GLN A 263 -17.08 -3.35 0.92
CA GLN A 263 -16.11 -2.70 1.81
C GLN A 263 -15.52 -1.42 1.20
N GLY A 264 -15.14 -1.45 -0.08
CA GLY A 264 -14.57 -0.30 -0.78
C GLY A 264 -15.57 0.85 -0.96
N VAL A 265 -16.83 0.54 -1.28
CA VAL A 265 -17.90 1.56 -1.33
C VAL A 265 -18.13 2.16 0.04
N MET A 266 -18.28 1.31 1.07
CA MET A 266 -18.53 1.75 2.44
C MET A 266 -17.41 2.64 2.97
N LEU A 267 -16.17 2.30 2.70
CA LEU A 267 -14.97 3.05 3.06
C LEU A 267 -14.97 4.46 2.44
N LEU A 268 -15.22 4.57 1.13
CA LEU A 268 -15.25 5.87 0.45
C LEU A 268 -16.42 6.73 0.97
N VAL A 269 -17.61 6.14 1.07
CA VAL A 269 -18.79 6.85 1.56
C VAL A 269 -18.59 7.36 2.98
N THR A 270 -18.07 6.52 3.88
CA THR A 270 -17.85 6.90 5.28
C THR A 270 -16.77 7.97 5.42
N GLY A 271 -15.66 7.88 4.65
CA GLY A 271 -14.61 8.90 4.73
C GLY A 271 -15.10 10.28 4.25
N PHE A 272 -15.88 10.33 3.16
CA PHE A 272 -16.50 11.59 2.74
C PHE A 272 -17.60 12.04 3.70
N LEU A 273 -18.32 11.13 4.35
CA LEU A 273 -19.29 11.46 5.38
C LEU A 273 -18.63 12.13 6.59
N ILE A 274 -17.50 11.59 7.07
CA ILE A 274 -16.72 12.21 8.16
C ILE A 274 -16.32 13.64 7.78
N LEU A 275 -15.75 13.83 6.60
CA LEU A 275 -15.32 15.15 6.15
C LEU A 275 -16.50 16.11 5.98
N GLY A 276 -17.60 15.66 5.36
CA GLY A 276 -18.80 16.46 5.14
C GLY A 276 -19.52 16.86 6.44
N LEU A 277 -19.67 15.93 7.38
CA LEU A 277 -20.26 16.21 8.70
C LEU A 277 -19.39 17.16 9.51
N GLY A 278 -18.07 17.00 9.47
CA GLY A 278 -17.14 17.87 10.17
C GLY A 278 -17.11 19.29 9.61
N ILE A 279 -17.16 19.44 8.28
CA ILE A 279 -17.28 20.75 7.62
C ILE A 279 -18.64 21.39 8.00
N GLY A 280 -19.72 20.60 8.02
CA GLY A 280 -21.02 21.07 8.47
C GLY A 280 -21.04 21.49 9.95
N TYR A 281 -20.35 20.75 10.81
CA TYR A 281 -20.20 21.07 12.24
C TYR A 281 -19.48 22.42 12.44
N LEU A 282 -18.42 22.69 11.66
CA LEU A 282 -17.70 23.95 11.69
C LEU A 282 -18.51 25.16 11.14
N GLY A 283 -19.64 24.92 10.50
CA GLY A 283 -20.48 25.98 9.91
C GLY A 283 -20.26 26.19 8.40
N GLY A 284 -19.49 25.32 7.73
CA GLY A 284 -19.32 25.32 6.28
C GLY A 284 -17.88 25.24 5.82
N PHE A 285 -17.71 25.14 4.50
CA PHE A 285 -16.40 24.99 3.88
C PHE A 285 -15.48 26.20 4.09
N ASP A 286 -16.04 27.40 4.08
CA ASP A 286 -15.26 28.63 4.25
C ASP A 286 -14.61 28.66 5.65
N VAL A 287 -15.39 28.35 6.69
CA VAL A 287 -14.90 28.26 8.08
C VAL A 287 -13.85 27.16 8.23
N PHE A 288 -14.09 25.98 7.63
CA PHE A 288 -13.10 24.91 7.60
C PHE A 288 -11.78 25.38 6.95
N TRP A 289 -11.88 26.04 5.79
CA TRP A 289 -10.72 26.52 5.05
C TRP A 289 -9.95 27.62 5.78
N GLU A 290 -10.66 28.55 6.41
CA GLU A 290 -10.06 29.63 7.21
C GLU A 290 -9.32 29.11 8.44
N ASN A 291 -9.80 28.03 9.04
CA ASN A 291 -9.18 27.40 10.21
C ASN A 291 -8.05 26.41 9.86
N LEU A 292 -7.78 26.15 8.58
CA LEU A 292 -6.54 25.50 8.18
C LEU A 292 -5.41 26.53 8.09
N PRO A 293 -4.26 26.35 8.77
CA PRO A 293 -3.10 27.24 8.59
C PRO A 293 -2.65 27.33 7.14
N GLY A 294 -2.08 28.46 6.75
CA GLY A 294 -1.69 28.73 5.35
C GLY A 294 -0.80 27.66 4.75
N ASP A 295 0.14 27.13 5.53
CA ASP A 295 1.02 26.05 5.08
C ASP A 295 0.32 24.70 5.03
N SER A 296 -0.66 24.42 5.90
CA SER A 296 -1.50 23.23 5.82
C SER A 296 -2.37 23.16 4.56
N ARG A 297 -2.56 24.28 3.86
CA ARG A 297 -3.27 24.35 2.57
C ARG A 297 -2.39 23.99 1.37
N LYS A 298 -1.07 23.91 1.56
CA LYS A 298 -0.12 23.55 0.50
C LYS A 298 -0.12 22.02 0.32
N VAL A 299 -0.37 21.57 -0.90
CA VAL A 299 -0.36 20.13 -1.25
C VAL A 299 1.07 19.59 -1.33
N PHE A 300 2.04 20.43 -1.64
CA PHE A 300 3.44 20.07 -1.87
C PHE A 300 4.38 20.95 -1.05
N HIS A 301 4.32 20.80 0.26
CA HIS A 301 5.28 21.43 1.15
C HIS A 301 6.53 20.56 1.33
N ASN A 302 7.67 21.17 1.64
CA ASN A 302 8.93 20.44 1.82
C ASN A 302 9.29 20.36 3.31
N PHE A 303 9.23 19.14 3.85
CA PHE A 303 9.51 18.82 5.24
C PHE A 303 10.81 18.02 5.42
N ASN A 304 11.85 18.25 4.61
CA ASN A 304 13.09 17.47 4.68
C ASN A 304 13.90 17.65 5.98
N SER A 305 13.63 18.70 6.74
CA SER A 305 14.20 18.88 8.09
C SER A 305 13.57 17.95 9.15
N ASP A 306 12.38 17.39 8.87
CA ASP A 306 11.69 16.48 9.77
C ASP A 306 12.06 15.02 9.45
N PRO A 307 12.72 14.28 10.36
CA PRO A 307 13.04 12.87 10.15
C PRO A 307 11.80 11.97 10.10
N ASP A 308 10.65 12.43 10.63
CA ASP A 308 9.40 11.67 10.73
C ASP A 308 8.49 11.82 9.52
N PHE A 309 8.73 12.85 8.67
CA PHE A 309 7.98 13.05 7.44
C PHE A 309 8.81 13.75 6.35
N PRO A 310 10.03 13.30 6.06
CA PRO A 310 10.87 13.97 5.07
C PRO A 310 10.32 13.75 3.66
N SER A 311 10.02 14.83 2.94
CA SER A 311 9.46 14.75 1.58
C SER A 311 10.30 13.89 0.62
N VAL A 312 11.64 13.98 0.71
CA VAL A 312 12.55 13.15 -0.07
C VAL A 312 12.51 11.68 0.37
N GLY A 313 12.34 11.43 1.65
CA GLY A 313 12.21 10.08 2.21
C GLY A 313 10.89 9.41 1.79
N ILE A 314 9.79 10.16 1.80
CA ILE A 314 8.48 9.71 1.30
C ILE A 314 8.60 9.32 -0.18
N PHE A 315 9.33 10.09 -0.99
CA PHE A 315 9.57 9.75 -2.38
C PHE A 315 10.29 8.40 -2.53
N TRP A 316 11.40 8.20 -1.81
CA TRP A 316 12.18 6.96 -1.92
C TRP A 316 11.46 5.75 -1.35
N GLN A 317 10.80 5.91 -0.21
CA GLN A 317 10.14 4.81 0.47
C GLN A 317 8.74 4.55 -0.07
N ASP A 318 7.83 5.50 0.06
CA ASP A 318 6.43 5.30 -0.36
C ASP A 318 6.32 5.35 -1.89
N GLY A 319 6.93 6.35 -2.55
CA GLY A 319 6.82 6.56 -3.99
C GLY A 319 7.56 5.54 -4.86
N LEU A 320 8.72 5.02 -4.43
CA LEU A 320 9.46 4.03 -5.22
C LEU A 320 9.42 2.63 -4.59
N ALA A 321 9.97 2.47 -3.39
CA ALA A 321 10.16 1.14 -2.84
C ALA A 321 8.84 0.46 -2.52
N ASN A 322 7.97 1.09 -1.76
CA ASN A 322 6.70 0.50 -1.33
C ASN A 322 5.66 0.47 -2.45
N SER A 323 5.54 1.53 -3.24
CA SER A 323 4.54 1.59 -4.33
C SER A 323 4.85 0.60 -5.45
N ILE A 324 6.12 0.42 -5.83
CA ILE A 324 6.51 -0.65 -6.78
C ILE A 324 6.28 -2.01 -6.15
N MET A 325 6.63 -2.21 -4.89
CA MET A 325 6.35 -3.47 -4.20
C MET A 325 4.85 -3.78 -4.19
N PHE A 326 4.01 -2.82 -3.82
CA PHE A 326 2.57 -3.01 -3.72
C PHE A 326 1.89 -3.13 -5.09
N GLY A 327 2.22 -2.27 -6.04
CA GLY A 327 1.58 -2.24 -7.36
C GLY A 327 2.01 -3.38 -8.30
N PHE A 328 3.27 -3.82 -8.22
CA PHE A 328 3.85 -4.78 -9.17
C PHE A 328 4.15 -6.15 -8.58
N LEU A 329 4.45 -6.24 -7.30
CA LEU A 329 4.95 -7.46 -6.66
C LEU A 329 4.02 -8.01 -5.58
N HIS A 330 3.08 -7.22 -5.07
CA HIS A 330 2.12 -7.70 -4.10
C HIS A 330 1.19 -8.74 -4.74
N GLN A 331 1.31 -10.00 -4.31
CA GLN A 331 0.61 -11.13 -4.93
C GLN A 331 -0.91 -10.95 -4.95
N GLY A 332 -1.49 -10.33 -3.92
CA GLY A 332 -2.94 -10.08 -3.85
C GLY A 332 -3.43 -9.09 -4.91
N THR A 333 -2.66 -8.03 -5.17
CA THR A 333 -2.91 -7.06 -6.25
C THR A 333 -2.88 -7.75 -7.61
N ILE A 334 -1.86 -8.56 -7.84
CA ILE A 334 -1.68 -9.32 -9.08
C ILE A 334 -2.81 -10.30 -9.32
N MET A 335 -3.25 -11.01 -8.29
CA MET A 335 -4.38 -11.94 -8.38
C MET A 335 -5.67 -11.24 -8.81
N ARG A 336 -5.90 -9.99 -8.36
CA ARG A 336 -7.06 -9.19 -8.80
C ARG A 336 -6.98 -8.83 -10.27
N TYR A 337 -5.84 -8.34 -10.75
CA TYR A 337 -5.68 -8.03 -12.17
C TYR A 337 -5.87 -9.28 -13.03
N LEU A 338 -5.33 -10.42 -12.62
CA LEU A 338 -5.49 -11.70 -13.33
C LEU A 338 -6.89 -12.31 -13.20
N SER A 339 -7.74 -11.81 -12.29
CA SER A 339 -9.14 -12.21 -12.15
C SER A 339 -10.06 -11.54 -13.18
N ALA A 340 -9.55 -10.59 -13.98
CA ALA A 340 -10.29 -9.91 -15.02
C ALA A 340 -10.70 -10.88 -16.14
N ARG A 341 -11.95 -10.72 -16.64
CA ARG A 341 -12.49 -11.53 -17.77
C ARG A 341 -11.79 -11.27 -19.09
N SER A 342 -11.15 -10.11 -19.26
CA SER A 342 -10.39 -9.74 -20.45
C SER A 342 -9.23 -8.81 -20.11
N PHE A 343 -8.23 -8.73 -21.00
CA PHE A 343 -7.14 -7.77 -20.85
C PHE A 343 -7.63 -6.32 -20.92
N LYS A 344 -8.68 -6.05 -21.69
CA LYS A 344 -9.36 -4.75 -21.76
C LYS A 344 -9.96 -4.36 -20.40
N ASP A 345 -10.64 -5.30 -19.74
CA ASP A 345 -11.17 -5.08 -18.40
C ASP A 345 -10.05 -4.88 -17.38
N CYS A 346 -8.96 -5.64 -17.49
CA CYS A 346 -7.80 -5.47 -16.63
C CYS A 346 -7.21 -4.04 -16.75
N LYS A 347 -7.01 -3.53 -17.99
CA LYS A 347 -6.53 -2.15 -18.21
C LYS A 347 -7.49 -1.12 -17.64
N LYS A 348 -8.81 -1.29 -17.88
CA LYS A 348 -9.81 -0.37 -17.31
C LYS A 348 -9.79 -0.36 -15.79
N ALA A 349 -9.65 -1.52 -15.16
CA ALA A 349 -9.57 -1.63 -13.71
C ALA A 349 -8.37 -0.85 -13.16
N VAL A 350 -7.17 -1.02 -13.75
CA VAL A 350 -5.96 -0.31 -13.36
C VAL A 350 -6.12 1.21 -13.52
N VAL A 351 -6.65 1.67 -14.67
CA VAL A 351 -6.88 3.11 -14.91
C VAL A 351 -7.87 3.68 -13.90
N THR A 352 -9.02 3.03 -13.70
CA THR A 352 -10.03 3.50 -12.74
C THR A 352 -9.49 3.52 -11.31
N HIS A 353 -8.78 2.47 -10.91
CA HIS A 353 -8.18 2.40 -9.58
C HIS A 353 -7.19 3.55 -9.35
N LEU A 354 -6.18 3.70 -10.21
CA LEU A 354 -5.08 4.64 -9.96
C LEU A 354 -5.44 6.09 -10.30
N VAL A 355 -6.27 6.34 -11.33
CA VAL A 355 -6.58 7.70 -11.80
C VAL A 355 -7.78 8.30 -11.10
N VAL A 356 -8.77 7.48 -10.75
CA VAL A 356 -10.03 7.97 -10.16
C VAL A 356 -10.09 7.66 -8.66
N LEU A 357 -9.94 6.39 -8.28
CA LEU A 357 -10.19 5.98 -6.91
C LEU A 357 -9.05 6.34 -5.94
N MET A 358 -7.79 6.34 -6.38
CA MET A 358 -6.66 6.71 -5.51
C MET A 358 -6.68 8.18 -5.06
N PRO A 359 -6.96 9.19 -5.90
CA PRO A 359 -7.14 10.56 -5.44
C PRO A 359 -8.28 10.73 -4.45
N LEU A 360 -9.42 10.07 -4.70
CA LEU A 360 -10.54 10.05 -3.76
C LEU A 360 -10.14 9.43 -2.43
N ALA A 361 -9.37 8.34 -2.49
CA ALA A 361 -8.83 7.68 -1.31
C ALA A 361 -7.90 8.58 -0.50
N ALA A 362 -7.02 9.34 -1.16
CA ALA A 362 -6.15 10.29 -0.48
C ALA A 362 -6.93 11.34 0.32
N CYS A 363 -8.04 11.86 -0.25
CA CYS A 363 -8.94 12.78 0.44
C CYS A 363 -9.63 12.10 1.63
N VAL A 364 -10.11 10.87 1.45
CA VAL A 364 -10.82 10.11 2.49
C VAL A 364 -9.93 9.82 3.69
N VAL A 365 -8.71 9.33 3.47
CA VAL A 365 -7.81 8.95 4.58
C VAL A 365 -7.14 10.13 5.26
N GLY A 366 -6.88 11.24 4.55
CA GLY A 366 -6.31 12.48 5.12
C GLY A 366 -7.36 13.39 5.74
N GLY A 367 -8.61 13.29 5.29
CA GLY A 367 -9.67 14.24 5.58
C GLY A 367 -9.99 14.40 7.07
N ALA A 368 -10.00 13.31 7.84
CA ALA A 368 -10.22 13.38 9.28
C ALA A 368 -9.10 14.15 10.02
N GLY A 369 -7.85 14.02 9.53
CA GLY A 369 -6.73 14.79 10.08
C GLY A 369 -6.82 16.29 9.75
N TRP A 370 -7.19 16.64 8.52
CA TRP A 370 -7.43 18.04 8.14
C TRP A 370 -8.57 18.66 8.95
N LEU A 371 -9.64 17.89 9.14
CA LEU A 371 -10.76 18.28 9.96
C LEU A 371 -10.33 18.49 11.42
N ALA A 372 -9.58 17.54 12.00
CA ALA A 372 -9.06 17.66 13.36
C ALA A 372 -8.21 18.92 13.54
N LYS A 373 -7.35 19.24 12.53
CA LYS A 373 -6.55 20.46 12.55
C LYS A 373 -7.41 21.73 12.52
N ALA A 374 -8.42 21.76 11.67
CA ALA A 374 -9.35 22.88 11.60
C ALA A 374 -10.15 23.03 12.90
N LEU A 375 -10.64 21.94 13.48
CA LEU A 375 -11.36 21.93 14.76
C LEU A 375 -10.48 22.39 15.93
N ALA A 376 -9.21 22.00 15.95
CA ALA A 376 -8.25 22.45 16.95
C ALA A 376 -7.99 23.96 16.86
N ASN A 377 -7.85 24.49 15.65
CA ASN A 377 -7.66 25.92 15.43
C ASN A 377 -8.94 26.74 15.68
N HIS A 378 -10.10 26.16 15.42
CA HIS A 378 -11.40 26.76 15.77
C HIS A 378 -11.66 26.77 17.27
N GLY A 379 -11.01 25.87 18.03
CA GLY A 379 -11.09 25.79 19.49
C GLY A 379 -12.03 24.68 20.01
N ASP A 380 -12.51 23.80 19.14
CA ASP A 380 -13.37 22.65 19.51
C ASP A 380 -12.57 21.42 19.96
N LEU A 381 -11.29 21.33 19.59
CA LEU A 381 -10.38 20.28 20.02
C LEU A 381 -9.12 20.89 20.66
N PRO A 382 -8.43 20.14 21.54
CA PRO A 382 -7.17 20.58 22.14
C PRO A 382 -6.10 20.83 21.06
N SER A 383 -5.44 21.98 21.11
CA SER A 383 -4.36 22.31 20.17
C SER A 383 -3.10 21.47 20.38
N ASN A 384 -2.86 21.00 21.60
CA ASN A 384 -1.73 20.16 22.00
C ASN A 384 -2.04 18.64 21.92
N MET A 385 -3.12 18.26 21.24
CA MET A 385 -3.52 16.86 21.04
C MET A 385 -2.44 16.09 20.28
N GLU A 386 -2.20 14.85 20.67
CA GLU A 386 -1.31 13.97 19.91
C GLU A 386 -1.86 13.72 18.50
N ALA A 387 -0.98 13.82 17.50
CA ALA A 387 -1.39 13.65 16.10
C ALA A 387 -1.99 12.27 15.82
N ASN A 388 -1.57 11.23 16.55
CA ASN A 388 -2.11 9.88 16.43
C ASN A 388 -3.57 9.78 16.87
N ASP A 389 -4.05 10.70 17.69
CA ASP A 389 -5.43 10.72 18.20
C ASP A 389 -6.37 11.55 17.32
N SER A 390 -5.84 12.27 16.33
CA SER A 390 -6.58 13.19 15.45
C SER A 390 -7.80 12.55 14.79
N PHE A 391 -7.68 11.31 14.31
CA PHE A 391 -8.80 10.58 13.72
C PHE A 391 -9.91 10.33 14.74
N TYR A 392 -9.53 9.85 15.92
CA TYR A 392 -10.49 9.51 16.98
C TYR A 392 -11.19 10.74 17.50
N ALA A 393 -10.44 11.79 17.83
CA ALA A 393 -10.97 13.05 18.35
C ALA A 393 -11.96 13.70 17.38
N ALA A 394 -11.58 13.82 16.09
CA ALA A 394 -12.49 14.36 15.07
C ALA A 394 -13.74 13.50 14.91
N THR A 395 -13.60 12.18 14.83
CA THR A 395 -14.75 11.29 14.63
C THR A 395 -15.66 11.22 15.84
N GLN A 396 -15.13 11.22 17.06
CA GLN A 396 -15.92 11.23 18.29
C GLN A 396 -16.73 12.53 18.46
N LEU A 397 -16.13 13.68 18.10
CA LEU A 397 -16.81 14.98 18.20
C LEU A 397 -18.04 15.09 17.29
N ILE A 398 -17.93 14.59 16.05
CA ILE A 398 -19.00 14.68 15.05
C ILE A 398 -19.97 13.50 15.10
N SER A 399 -19.66 12.46 15.87
CA SER A 399 -20.44 11.22 15.88
C SER A 399 -21.73 11.35 16.66
N GLN A 400 -22.78 10.73 16.11
CA GLN A 400 -24.08 10.50 16.71
C GLN A 400 -24.40 9.00 16.67
N PRO A 401 -25.38 8.53 17.47
CA PRO A 401 -25.83 7.14 17.37
C PRO A 401 -26.18 6.75 15.93
N GLY A 402 -25.58 5.63 15.46
CA GLY A 402 -25.68 5.13 14.09
C GLY A 402 -24.56 5.61 13.17
N ILE A 403 -24.12 6.86 13.24
CA ILE A 403 -22.97 7.37 12.46
C ILE A 403 -21.68 6.75 12.97
N PHE A 404 -21.50 6.72 14.29
CA PHE A 404 -20.32 6.10 14.90
C PHE A 404 -20.22 4.61 14.55
N GLY A 405 -21.33 3.88 14.59
CA GLY A 405 -21.38 2.48 14.18
C GLY A 405 -21.01 2.28 12.71
N LEU A 406 -21.42 3.19 11.81
CA LEU A 406 -21.03 3.17 10.41
C LEU A 406 -19.53 3.44 10.22
N ILE A 407 -18.97 4.42 10.93
CA ILE A 407 -17.53 4.72 10.92
C ILE A 407 -16.73 3.49 11.40
N LEU A 408 -17.17 2.90 12.52
CA LEU A 408 -16.54 1.71 13.09
C LEU A 408 -16.60 0.53 12.11
N ALA A 409 -17.75 0.28 11.51
CA ALA A 409 -17.92 -0.77 10.50
C ALA A 409 -17.05 -0.53 9.26
N ALA A 410 -16.89 0.73 8.82
CA ALA A 410 -16.01 1.07 7.69
C ALA A 410 -14.52 0.88 8.03
N MET A 411 -14.10 1.20 9.24
CA MET A 411 -12.74 0.94 9.71
C MET A 411 -12.42 -0.56 9.73
N ILE A 412 -13.35 -1.36 10.23
CA ILE A 412 -13.25 -2.82 10.24
C ILE A 412 -13.24 -3.35 8.80
N ALA A 413 -14.09 -2.81 7.93
CA ALA A 413 -14.16 -3.16 6.51
C ALA A 413 -12.81 -2.94 5.80
N ALA A 414 -12.21 -1.78 6.00
CA ALA A 414 -10.92 -1.43 5.40
C ALA A 414 -9.80 -2.40 5.81
N LEU A 415 -9.77 -2.80 7.08
CA LEU A 415 -8.78 -3.77 7.54
C LEU A 415 -9.05 -5.16 6.98
N MET A 416 -10.28 -5.66 7.09
CA MET A 416 -10.62 -7.01 6.68
C MET A 416 -10.28 -7.23 5.21
N SER A 417 -10.59 -6.28 4.33
CA SER A 417 -10.22 -6.33 2.92
C SER A 417 -8.71 -6.53 2.69
N THR A 418 -7.86 -5.80 3.44
CA THR A 418 -6.41 -5.93 3.33
C THR A 418 -5.92 -7.28 3.87
N VAL A 419 -6.40 -7.71 5.02
CA VAL A 419 -6.03 -8.99 5.64
C VAL A 419 -6.49 -10.17 4.77
N ASP A 420 -7.71 -10.14 4.24
CA ASP A 420 -8.27 -11.16 3.35
C ASP A 420 -7.40 -11.36 2.11
N THR A 421 -6.95 -10.25 1.54
CA THR A 421 -6.04 -10.23 0.40
C THR A 421 -4.72 -10.89 0.72
N LEU A 422 -4.11 -10.53 1.85
CA LEU A 422 -2.81 -11.06 2.27
C LEU A 422 -2.90 -12.56 2.55
N ILE A 423 -3.93 -13.01 3.27
CA ILE A 423 -4.15 -14.43 3.58
C ILE A 423 -4.31 -15.24 2.29
N THR A 424 -5.11 -14.74 1.33
CA THR A 424 -5.32 -15.41 0.04
C THR A 424 -4.03 -15.43 -0.78
N ALA A 425 -3.28 -14.33 -0.79
CA ALA A 425 -2.01 -14.20 -1.49
C ALA A 425 -0.91 -15.12 -0.92
N ILE A 426 -0.78 -15.18 0.42
CA ILE A 426 0.13 -16.11 1.10
C ILE A 426 -0.22 -17.55 0.72
N SER A 427 -1.51 -17.88 0.71
CA SER A 427 -1.97 -19.22 0.31
C SER A 427 -1.60 -19.56 -1.12
N ALA A 428 -1.75 -18.61 -2.06
CA ALA A 428 -1.39 -18.81 -3.45
C ALA A 428 0.12 -19.04 -3.63
N VAL A 429 0.95 -18.21 -3.00
CA VAL A 429 2.41 -18.34 -3.06
C VAL A 429 2.86 -19.64 -2.39
N TRP A 430 2.31 -19.98 -1.23
CA TRP A 430 2.66 -21.24 -0.56
C TRP A 430 2.32 -22.47 -1.39
N VAL A 431 1.11 -22.54 -1.92
CA VAL A 431 0.67 -23.70 -2.74
C VAL A 431 1.52 -23.81 -4.01
N ASN A 432 1.74 -22.69 -4.72
CA ASN A 432 2.38 -22.71 -6.03
C ASN A 432 3.92 -22.78 -5.95
N ASP A 433 4.53 -22.06 -5.01
CA ASP A 433 5.97 -21.83 -4.98
C ASP A 433 6.71 -22.63 -3.89
N VAL A 434 5.98 -23.14 -2.89
CA VAL A 434 6.54 -24.00 -1.85
C VAL A 434 6.02 -25.41 -2.00
N HIS A 435 4.72 -25.62 -1.86
CA HIS A 435 4.17 -26.97 -1.77
C HIS A 435 4.30 -27.75 -3.07
N LYS A 436 3.84 -27.20 -4.20
CA LYS A 436 3.97 -27.85 -5.53
C LYS A 436 5.42 -27.95 -5.98
N GLN A 437 6.28 -27.02 -5.57
CA GLN A 437 7.66 -26.99 -6.05
C GLN A 437 8.58 -27.98 -5.28
N TYR A 438 8.39 -28.11 -3.95
CA TYR A 438 9.34 -28.81 -3.09
C TYR A 438 8.75 -30.00 -2.32
N ILE A 439 7.41 -30.05 -2.11
CA ILE A 439 6.79 -31.08 -1.27
C ILE A 439 6.08 -32.13 -2.15
N LYS A 440 5.15 -31.70 -3.00
CA LYS A 440 4.38 -32.61 -3.86
C LYS A 440 4.03 -31.94 -5.18
N LYS A 441 4.70 -32.35 -6.27
CA LYS A 441 4.52 -31.77 -7.61
C LYS A 441 3.14 -32.09 -8.21
N ASP A 442 2.71 -33.35 -8.11
CA ASP A 442 1.49 -33.85 -8.72
C ASP A 442 0.35 -33.83 -7.70
N MET A 443 -0.24 -32.64 -7.53
CA MET A 443 -1.40 -32.43 -6.66
C MET A 443 -2.68 -32.37 -7.48
N THR A 444 -3.69 -33.07 -6.99
CA THR A 444 -5.06 -32.84 -7.48
C THR A 444 -5.57 -31.47 -7.02
N ASP A 445 -6.52 -30.87 -7.74
CA ASP A 445 -7.14 -29.60 -7.33
C ASP A 445 -7.70 -29.66 -5.90
N ARG A 446 -8.32 -30.78 -5.53
CA ARG A 446 -8.84 -30.99 -4.16
C ARG A 446 -7.76 -30.93 -3.09
N GLN A 447 -6.60 -31.53 -3.35
CA GLN A 447 -5.44 -31.47 -2.43
C GLN A 447 -4.89 -30.04 -2.34
N ALA A 448 -4.73 -29.38 -3.49
CA ALA A 448 -4.25 -28.01 -3.54
C ALA A 448 -5.20 -27.03 -2.81
N LEU A 449 -6.52 -27.19 -2.95
CA LEU A 449 -7.50 -26.41 -2.20
C LEU A 449 -7.43 -26.67 -0.69
N THR A 450 -7.20 -27.91 -0.27
CA THR A 450 -7.02 -28.23 1.16
C THR A 450 -5.78 -27.54 1.71
N VAL A 451 -4.65 -27.62 0.99
CA VAL A 451 -3.41 -26.94 1.39
C VAL A 451 -3.62 -25.42 1.42
N ALA A 452 -4.31 -24.85 0.44
CA ALA A 452 -4.61 -23.41 0.41
C ALA A 452 -5.40 -22.95 1.64
N ARG A 453 -6.43 -23.72 2.03
CA ARG A 453 -7.25 -23.44 3.22
C ARG A 453 -6.45 -23.53 4.52
N LEU A 454 -5.63 -24.59 4.66
CA LEU A 454 -4.77 -24.74 5.82
C LEU A 454 -3.72 -23.63 5.91
N THR A 455 -3.14 -23.24 4.76
CA THR A 455 -2.19 -22.12 4.71
C THR A 455 -2.86 -20.80 5.08
N ALA A 456 -4.11 -20.56 4.66
CA ALA A 456 -4.88 -19.38 5.05
C ALA A 456 -5.02 -19.29 6.58
N ILE A 457 -5.39 -20.40 7.22
CA ILE A 457 -5.49 -20.49 8.69
C ILE A 457 -4.12 -20.25 9.34
N ALA A 458 -3.08 -20.93 8.85
CA ALA A 458 -1.72 -20.79 9.38
C ALA A 458 -1.19 -19.36 9.24
N ALA A 459 -1.38 -18.72 8.10
CA ALA A 459 -0.99 -17.32 7.87
C ALA A 459 -1.69 -16.36 8.84
N THR A 460 -2.98 -16.59 9.11
CA THR A 460 -3.74 -15.82 10.10
C THR A 460 -3.18 -15.99 11.50
N LEU A 461 -2.88 -17.23 11.92
CA LEU A 461 -2.28 -17.51 13.23
C LEU A 461 -0.90 -16.86 13.38
N VAL A 462 -0.05 -16.93 12.35
CA VAL A 462 1.26 -16.26 12.38
C VAL A 462 1.07 -14.74 12.46
N GLY A 463 0.10 -14.17 11.72
CA GLY A 463 -0.25 -12.75 11.81
C GLY A 463 -0.65 -12.33 13.24
N ILE A 464 -1.45 -13.13 13.93
CA ILE A 464 -1.84 -12.90 15.34
C ILE A 464 -0.61 -12.94 16.26
N ILE A 465 0.29 -13.90 16.06
CA ILE A 465 1.54 -14.01 16.84
C ILE A 465 2.45 -12.79 16.63
N MET A 466 2.38 -12.14 15.46
CA MET A 466 3.16 -10.94 15.16
C MET A 466 2.61 -9.67 15.83
N VAL A 467 1.36 -9.65 16.30
CA VAL A 467 0.75 -8.45 16.92
C VAL A 467 1.58 -7.91 18.09
N PRO A 468 2.03 -8.73 19.07
CA PRO A 468 2.87 -8.24 20.17
C PRO A 468 4.19 -7.62 19.72
N VAL A 469 4.75 -8.06 18.58
CA VAL A 469 5.99 -7.48 18.03
C VAL A 469 5.76 -6.03 17.62
N PHE A 470 4.61 -5.74 17.00
CA PHE A 470 4.27 -4.38 16.55
C PHE A 470 3.75 -3.48 17.68
N MET A 471 3.30 -4.04 18.80
CA MET A 471 2.92 -3.27 20.00
C MET A 471 4.10 -2.50 20.62
N ASN A 472 5.36 -2.84 20.27
CA ASN A 472 6.55 -2.13 20.73
C ASN A 472 6.85 -0.83 19.96
N PHE A 473 6.07 -0.49 18.94
CA PHE A 473 6.23 0.77 18.20
C PHE A 473 5.22 1.81 18.69
N ASP A 474 5.70 3.03 18.91
CA ASP A 474 4.88 4.14 19.41
C ASP A 474 3.85 4.60 18.38
N SER A 475 4.22 4.57 17.10
CA SER A 475 3.40 5.00 15.97
C SER A 475 3.18 3.88 14.95
N ILE A 476 1.93 3.78 14.46
CA ILE A 476 1.58 2.86 13.36
C ILE A 476 2.34 3.25 12.08
N TYR A 477 2.53 4.55 11.85
CA TYR A 477 3.29 5.06 10.70
C TYR A 477 4.73 4.57 10.73
N ASP A 478 5.36 4.62 11.89
CA ASP A 478 6.76 4.20 12.07
C ASP A 478 6.93 2.70 11.93
N ALA A 479 6.03 1.92 12.53
CA ALA A 479 6.03 0.46 12.39
C ALA A 479 5.94 0.04 10.92
N HIS A 480 5.01 0.63 10.17
CA HIS A 480 4.84 0.36 8.74
C HIS A 480 6.04 0.85 7.92
N GLY A 481 6.50 2.07 8.17
CA GLY A 481 7.62 2.68 7.44
C GLY A 481 8.91 1.91 7.63
N ALA A 482 9.28 1.60 8.86
CA ALA A 482 10.48 0.83 9.18
C ALA A 482 10.44 -0.57 8.56
N PHE A 483 9.30 -1.25 8.65
CA PHE A 483 9.11 -2.58 8.07
C PHE A 483 9.24 -2.58 6.55
N THR A 484 8.51 -1.68 5.86
CA THR A 484 8.53 -1.64 4.39
C THR A 484 9.89 -1.22 3.84
N ALA A 485 10.55 -0.23 4.44
CA ALA A 485 11.90 0.18 4.05
C ALA A 485 12.94 -0.94 4.19
N ALA A 486 12.71 -1.87 5.12
CA ALA A 486 13.61 -2.99 5.36
C ALA A 486 13.49 -4.12 4.33
N VAL A 487 12.27 -4.43 3.89
CA VAL A 487 12.03 -5.66 3.12
C VAL A 487 11.82 -5.44 1.62
N THR A 488 11.48 -4.21 1.19
CA THR A 488 11.09 -3.96 -0.20
C THR A 488 12.25 -3.74 -1.19
N PRO A 489 13.35 -3.01 -0.87
CA PRO A 489 14.35 -2.63 -1.88
C PRO A 489 15.00 -3.80 -2.63
N PRO A 490 15.40 -4.92 -1.98
CA PRO A 490 16.04 -6.02 -2.67
C PRO A 490 15.17 -6.66 -3.76
N LEU A 491 13.88 -6.83 -3.46
CA LEU A 491 12.95 -7.43 -4.41
C LEU A 491 12.56 -6.46 -5.51
N VAL A 492 12.37 -5.18 -5.18
CA VAL A 492 12.03 -4.11 -6.14
C VAL A 492 13.13 -3.92 -7.17
N VAL A 493 14.39 -3.78 -6.76
CA VAL A 493 15.50 -3.60 -7.70
C VAL A 493 15.69 -4.84 -8.57
N THR A 494 15.62 -6.03 -7.97
CA THR A 494 15.69 -7.29 -8.73
C THR A 494 14.58 -7.36 -9.77
N PHE A 495 13.37 -6.94 -9.43
CA PHE A 495 12.24 -6.90 -10.35
C PHE A 495 12.44 -5.93 -11.50
N VAL A 496 12.80 -4.68 -11.21
CA VAL A 496 13.01 -3.65 -12.24
C VAL A 496 14.10 -4.09 -13.23
N PHE A 497 15.22 -4.61 -12.74
CA PHE A 497 16.27 -5.12 -13.61
C PHE A 497 15.82 -6.37 -14.39
N SER A 498 15.03 -7.25 -13.79
CA SER A 498 14.51 -8.44 -14.50
C SER A 498 13.59 -8.07 -15.66
N LEU A 499 12.83 -6.98 -15.51
CA LEU A 499 11.84 -6.50 -16.47
C LEU A 499 12.48 -5.76 -17.65
N PHE A 500 13.50 -4.92 -17.39
CA PHE A 500 14.04 -3.99 -18.39
C PHE A 500 15.44 -4.35 -18.88
N TRP A 501 16.20 -5.16 -18.16
CA TRP A 501 17.60 -5.41 -18.48
C TRP A 501 17.86 -6.86 -18.91
N LYS A 502 17.91 -7.08 -20.22
CA LYS A 502 18.11 -8.42 -20.80
C LYS A 502 19.38 -9.14 -20.27
N ARG A 503 20.46 -8.38 -20.04
CA ARG A 503 21.74 -8.91 -19.55
C ARG A 503 21.73 -9.29 -18.07
N PHE A 504 20.73 -8.86 -17.28
CA PHE A 504 20.66 -9.13 -15.85
C PHE A 504 20.60 -10.64 -15.59
N THR A 505 21.60 -11.17 -14.88
CA THR A 505 21.82 -12.60 -14.73
C THR A 505 21.18 -13.16 -13.45
N ALA A 506 20.96 -14.49 -13.41
CA ALA A 506 20.46 -15.15 -12.20
C ALA A 506 21.39 -14.98 -10.98
N LYS A 507 22.71 -14.94 -11.20
CA LYS A 507 23.68 -14.68 -10.13
C LYS A 507 23.56 -13.25 -9.60
N ALA A 508 23.37 -12.28 -10.49
CA ALA A 508 23.15 -10.89 -10.12
C ALA A 508 21.83 -10.71 -9.34
N ALA A 509 20.75 -11.37 -9.77
CA ALA A 509 19.47 -11.36 -9.06
C ALA A 509 19.59 -11.90 -7.62
N LEU A 510 20.27 -13.04 -7.45
CA LEU A 510 20.53 -13.61 -6.12
C LEU A 510 21.39 -12.68 -5.26
N ALA A 511 22.49 -12.16 -5.83
CA ALA A 511 23.37 -11.24 -5.11
C ALA A 511 22.62 -9.96 -4.67
N THR A 512 21.80 -9.38 -5.54
CA THR A 512 20.97 -8.20 -5.22
C THR A 512 20.04 -8.48 -4.05
N MET A 513 19.33 -9.62 -4.04
CA MET A 513 18.42 -9.97 -2.95
C MET A 513 19.17 -10.26 -1.65
N ILE A 514 20.20 -11.10 -1.67
CA ILE A 514 20.89 -11.55 -0.46
C ILE A 514 21.74 -10.43 0.14
N ILE A 515 22.63 -9.80 -0.66
CA ILE A 515 23.50 -8.73 -0.18
C ILE A 515 22.67 -7.50 0.20
N GLY A 516 21.60 -7.21 -0.54
CA GLY A 516 20.68 -6.13 -0.20
C GLY A 516 20.02 -6.33 1.16
N LEU A 517 19.50 -7.53 1.46
CA LEU A 517 18.95 -7.86 2.78
C LEU A 517 20.01 -7.72 3.89
N VAL A 518 21.23 -8.23 3.66
CA VAL A 518 22.32 -8.13 4.63
C VAL A 518 22.71 -6.67 4.89
N ALA A 519 22.84 -5.85 3.83
CA ALA A 519 23.18 -4.44 3.95
C ALA A 519 22.10 -3.65 4.71
N ILE A 520 20.82 -3.91 4.43
CA ILE A 520 19.73 -3.28 5.18
C ILE A 520 19.73 -3.73 6.63
N ALA A 521 19.91 -5.03 6.91
CA ALA A 521 20.03 -5.53 8.27
C ALA A 521 21.21 -4.88 9.02
N ALA A 522 22.37 -4.71 8.36
CA ALA A 522 23.51 -4.01 8.94
C ALA A 522 23.17 -2.55 9.32
N SER A 523 22.32 -1.87 8.54
CA SER A 523 21.89 -0.49 8.83
C SER A 523 21.02 -0.35 10.09
N PHE A 524 20.49 -1.45 10.64
CA PHE A 524 19.78 -1.42 11.92
C PHE A 524 20.75 -1.27 13.11
N PHE A 525 21.95 -1.84 12.96
CA PHE A 525 22.99 -1.78 13.98
C PHE A 525 23.94 -0.60 13.80
N VAL A 526 24.10 -0.15 12.54
CA VAL A 526 24.99 0.95 12.15
C VAL A 526 24.24 1.94 11.26
N PRO A 527 23.33 2.77 11.82
CA PRO A 527 22.51 3.72 11.05
C PRO A 527 23.32 4.74 10.25
N SER A 528 24.56 5.04 10.68
CA SER A 528 25.48 5.94 9.96
C SER A 528 25.82 5.49 8.53
N LEU A 529 25.61 4.22 8.18
CA LEU A 529 25.71 3.74 6.79
C LEU A 529 24.72 4.44 5.86
N ILE A 530 23.62 4.96 6.39
CA ILE A 530 22.59 5.65 5.62
C ILE A 530 22.94 7.13 5.39
N THR A 531 23.79 7.74 6.22
CA THR A 531 24.13 9.17 6.15
C THR A 531 24.51 9.66 4.75
N PRO A 532 25.33 8.96 3.93
CA PRO A 532 25.65 9.41 2.58
C PRO A 532 24.43 9.45 1.62
N PHE A 533 23.34 8.78 1.98
CA PHE A 533 22.12 8.67 1.21
C PHE A 533 20.96 9.49 1.81
N ALA A 534 21.22 10.21 2.89
CA ALA A 534 20.19 10.88 3.67
C ALA A 534 19.70 12.21 3.07
N HIS A 535 20.40 12.75 2.05
CA HIS A 535 20.04 14.01 1.39
C HIS A 535 19.80 15.20 2.34
N GLY A 536 20.52 15.23 3.46
CA GLY A 536 20.39 16.27 4.49
C GLY A 536 19.27 16.03 5.51
N VAL A 537 18.49 14.95 5.38
CA VAL A 537 17.49 14.56 6.38
C VAL A 537 18.21 14.17 7.68
N PRO A 538 17.76 14.68 8.85
CA PRO A 538 18.34 14.31 10.14
C PRO A 538 18.18 12.81 10.45
N MET A 539 19.07 12.27 11.27
CA MET A 539 19.06 10.85 11.62
C MET A 539 17.81 10.42 12.40
N GLY A 540 17.24 11.32 13.19
CA GLY A 540 16.18 11.02 14.14
C GLY A 540 16.68 10.31 15.39
N ASP A 541 15.82 10.18 16.39
CA ASP A 541 16.15 9.59 17.68
C ASP A 541 16.30 8.07 17.59
N ALA A 542 17.22 7.53 18.37
CA ALA A 542 17.37 6.10 18.52
C ALA A 542 16.23 5.53 19.37
N GLY A 543 15.67 4.40 18.97
CA GLY A 543 14.81 3.62 19.85
C GLY A 543 15.60 2.86 20.91
N ASP A 544 14.89 2.28 21.86
CA ASP A 544 15.49 1.49 22.93
C ASP A 544 15.98 0.11 22.45
N GLY A 545 17.01 -0.42 23.11
CA GLY A 545 17.49 -1.78 22.93
C GLY A 545 18.33 -2.02 21.66
N LEU A 546 18.60 -3.29 21.36
CA LEU A 546 19.52 -3.76 20.32
C LEU A 546 19.10 -3.29 18.90
N PHE A 547 17.83 -3.06 18.68
CA PHE A 547 17.25 -2.63 17.41
C PHE A 547 16.86 -1.14 17.39
N GLY A 548 17.37 -0.33 18.32
CA GLY A 548 17.09 1.10 18.40
C GLY A 548 17.36 1.87 17.10
N GLY A 549 18.38 1.45 16.33
CA GLY A 549 18.68 2.03 15.02
C GLY A 549 17.60 1.83 13.94
N VAL A 550 16.59 0.99 14.17
CA VAL A 550 15.46 0.84 13.24
C VAL A 550 14.65 2.12 13.14
N LYS A 551 14.52 2.88 14.24
CA LYS A 551 13.81 4.17 14.28
C LYS A 551 14.59 5.29 13.56
N GLN A 552 15.91 5.18 13.47
CA GLN A 552 16.75 6.17 12.80
C GLN A 552 16.71 6.03 11.28
N TYR A 553 16.68 7.15 10.57
CA TYR A 553 16.59 7.18 9.09
C TYR A 553 15.50 6.29 8.50
N LYS A 554 14.39 6.11 9.20
CA LYS A 554 13.32 5.15 8.84
C LYS A 554 12.84 5.25 7.38
N PHE A 555 12.79 6.45 6.81
CA PHE A 555 12.44 6.67 5.40
C PHE A 555 13.65 6.59 4.47
N MET A 556 14.78 7.16 4.89
CA MET A 556 15.99 7.22 4.06
C MET A 556 16.67 5.86 3.90
N ARG A 557 16.34 4.89 4.76
CA ARG A 557 16.77 3.49 4.61
C ARG A 557 16.34 2.88 3.29
N ALA A 558 15.19 3.30 2.73
CA ALA A 558 14.76 2.87 1.41
C ALA A 558 15.70 3.39 0.31
N CYS A 559 16.14 4.65 0.37
CA CYS A 559 17.13 5.21 -0.55
C CYS A 559 18.45 4.44 -0.49
N TYR A 560 18.97 4.22 0.71
CA TYR A 560 20.17 3.39 0.94
C TYR A 560 20.00 1.99 0.35
N GLY A 561 18.91 1.29 0.70
CA GLY A 561 18.65 -0.06 0.24
C GLY A 561 18.52 -0.17 -1.29
N LEU A 562 17.78 0.75 -1.92
CA LEU A 562 17.66 0.81 -3.39
C LEU A 562 19.01 1.08 -4.06
N SER A 563 19.82 1.99 -3.51
CA SER A 563 21.14 2.35 -4.03
C SER A 563 22.10 1.17 -3.94
N VAL A 564 22.21 0.53 -2.77
CA VAL A 564 23.10 -0.64 -2.58
C VAL A 564 22.67 -1.80 -3.47
N CYS A 565 21.38 -2.12 -3.52
CA CYS A 565 20.85 -3.18 -4.37
C CYS A 565 21.13 -2.90 -5.86
N THR A 566 21.00 -1.65 -6.30
CA THR A 566 21.31 -1.23 -7.67
C THR A 566 22.78 -1.41 -7.97
N LEU A 567 23.67 -0.95 -7.11
CA LEU A 567 25.12 -1.10 -7.28
C LEU A 567 25.53 -2.57 -7.34
N VAL A 568 25.05 -3.40 -6.40
CA VAL A 568 25.33 -4.85 -6.40
C VAL A 568 24.81 -5.50 -7.67
N GLY A 569 23.57 -5.20 -8.07
CA GLY A 569 22.96 -5.75 -9.28
C GLY A 569 23.75 -5.41 -10.54
N VAL A 570 24.20 -4.17 -10.67
CA VAL A 570 25.01 -3.70 -11.81
C VAL A 570 26.38 -4.38 -11.82
N ILE A 571 27.11 -4.31 -10.70
CA ILE A 571 28.46 -4.87 -10.61
C ILE A 571 28.45 -6.37 -10.91
N VAL A 572 27.58 -7.14 -10.25
CA VAL A 572 27.54 -8.60 -10.43
C VAL A 572 27.06 -8.97 -11.83
N THR A 573 26.19 -8.16 -12.46
CA THR A 573 25.80 -8.39 -13.86
C THR A 573 26.98 -8.27 -14.81
N PHE A 574 27.86 -7.28 -14.61
CA PHE A 574 29.05 -7.13 -15.46
C PHE A 574 30.12 -8.16 -15.16
N LEU A 575 30.24 -8.64 -13.93
CA LEU A 575 31.18 -9.69 -13.54
C LEU A 575 30.72 -11.11 -13.94
N THR A 576 29.47 -11.30 -14.35
CA THR A 576 28.92 -12.61 -14.71
C THR A 576 28.66 -12.72 -16.20
N LYS A 577 28.81 -13.95 -16.74
CA LYS A 577 28.51 -14.22 -18.14
C LYS A 577 27.00 -14.11 -18.40
N PRO A 578 26.58 -13.45 -19.49
CA PRO A 578 25.17 -13.38 -19.86
C PRO A 578 24.60 -14.77 -20.20
N GLU A 579 23.35 -15.01 -19.87
CA GLU A 579 22.61 -16.22 -20.26
C GLU A 579 22.09 -16.03 -21.70
N THR A 580 22.81 -16.49 -22.69
CA THR A 580 22.51 -16.26 -24.12
C THR A 580 21.44 -17.19 -24.68
N ASN A 581 21.23 -18.37 -24.09
CA ASN A 581 20.40 -19.43 -24.66
C ASN A 581 18.96 -19.48 -24.14
N LYS A 582 18.53 -18.50 -23.32
CA LYS A 582 17.17 -18.49 -22.76
C LYS A 582 16.26 -17.60 -23.59
N ASP A 583 15.13 -18.17 -24.04
CA ASP A 583 14.06 -17.36 -24.62
C ASP A 583 13.39 -16.53 -23.53
N LEU A 584 13.48 -15.22 -23.67
CA LEU A 584 12.93 -14.24 -22.74
C LEU A 584 11.68 -13.54 -23.30
N THR A 585 11.16 -14.03 -24.41
CA THR A 585 9.96 -13.49 -25.06
C THR A 585 8.77 -13.56 -24.09
N GLY A 586 8.13 -12.42 -23.85
CA GLY A 586 7.01 -12.32 -22.90
C GLY A 586 7.40 -12.29 -21.42
N LEU A 587 8.70 -12.36 -21.07
CA LEU A 587 9.19 -12.24 -19.69
C LEU A 587 9.94 -10.94 -19.42
N ILE A 588 10.39 -10.26 -20.48
CA ILE A 588 11.00 -8.92 -20.41
C ILE A 588 10.23 -7.98 -21.31
N TRP A 589 10.32 -6.70 -21.01
CA TRP A 589 9.75 -5.70 -21.89
C TRP A 589 10.50 -5.67 -23.24
N GLN A 590 9.78 -5.85 -24.36
CA GLN A 590 10.32 -5.86 -25.72
C GLN A 590 9.43 -5.04 -26.65
N LYS A 591 10.07 -4.24 -27.52
CA LYS A 591 9.38 -3.47 -28.55
C LYS A 591 8.61 -4.38 -29.50
N GLY A 592 7.33 -4.11 -29.71
CA GLY A 592 6.50 -4.81 -30.69
C GLY A 592 5.96 -6.18 -30.24
N TYR A 593 6.34 -6.72 -29.08
CA TYR A 593 5.85 -8.02 -28.59
C TYR A 593 4.32 -8.11 -28.58
N TYR A 594 3.67 -7.06 -28.08
CA TYR A 594 2.19 -7.06 -27.95
C TYR A 594 1.46 -6.84 -29.29
N ARG A 595 2.11 -6.26 -30.31
CA ARG A 595 1.58 -6.22 -31.68
C ARG A 595 1.44 -7.61 -32.30
N SER A 596 2.42 -8.48 -32.02
CA SER A 596 2.43 -9.84 -32.53
C SER A 596 1.33 -10.73 -31.92
N LEU A 597 0.71 -10.30 -30.80
CA LEU A 597 -0.33 -11.05 -30.12
C LEU A 597 -1.73 -10.81 -30.69
N ASN A 598 -1.88 -9.96 -31.73
CA ASN A 598 -3.17 -9.61 -32.37
C ASN A 598 -4.30 -9.31 -31.36
N ILE A 599 -3.99 -8.46 -30.37
CA ILE A 599 -4.93 -8.16 -29.27
C ILE A 599 -5.58 -6.83 -29.57
N ASP A 600 -6.78 -6.87 -30.09
CA ASP A 600 -7.70 -5.74 -30.27
C ASP A 600 -8.40 -5.34 -28.96
#